data_dfe509220cfb8c925d9f6eb785da7936
#
_entry.id   dfe509220cfb8c925d9f6eb785da7936
#
_cell.length_a   1.000
_cell.length_b   1.000
_cell.length_c   1.000
_cell.angle_alpha   90.00
_cell.angle_beta   90.00
_cell.angle_gamma   90.00
#
_symmetry.space_group_name_H-M   'P 1'
#
loop_
_entity.id
_entity.type
_entity.pdbx_description
1 polymer ?
#
loop_
_entity_poly.entity_id
_entity_poly.type
_entity_poly.pdbx_seq_one_letter_code
_entity_poly.pdbx_strand_id
1 'polypeptide(L)'
;MNYAVDKDMINEFLFGGKSHIIGTNMIPAFSKYYNEETESVYTRDVEKAKELLAEAGYPDGFDLKISVPDNYAPHEGTAQIIVENLKEVGINATIELIEFSSWVADVYGGRQYEATVVALDGKLAPSSWLEKYPTGAPKNFVNYSNADFDEAYNAAVATVDDDEKVELYKKCQMILAEDAASVYIQDPVNLVALNEKLAGYVFYPCAAQDMSLVYFTE
;
A
#
# COMPACT_ATOMS: atom_id res chain seq x y z
N MET A 1 -3.66 -9.87 10.44
CA MET A 1 -3.20 -8.45 10.39
C MET A 1 -4.23 -7.52 9.76
N ASN A 2 -4.79 -7.80 8.58
CA ASN A 2 -5.78 -6.91 7.94
C ASN A 2 -7.00 -6.59 8.82
N TYR A 3 -7.45 -7.52 9.68
CA TYR A 3 -8.52 -7.28 10.66
C TYR A 3 -8.07 -6.51 11.90
N ALA A 4 -6.77 -6.42 12.18
CA ALA A 4 -6.26 -5.74 13.37
C ALA A 4 -5.95 -4.26 13.13
N VAL A 5 -5.45 -3.92 11.93
CA VAL A 5 -4.98 -2.56 11.60
C VAL A 5 -6.17 -1.62 11.38
N ASP A 6 -6.15 -0.50 12.09
CA ASP A 6 -7.14 0.58 11.99
C ASP A 6 -6.67 1.61 10.95
N LYS A 7 -7.13 1.44 9.72
CA LYS A 7 -6.79 2.31 8.59
C LYS A 7 -7.38 3.71 8.74
N ASP A 8 -8.58 3.80 9.32
CA ASP A 8 -9.27 5.08 9.55
C ASP A 8 -8.51 5.92 10.59
N MET A 9 -8.03 5.28 11.67
CA MET A 9 -7.19 5.93 12.66
C MET A 9 -5.90 6.47 12.03
N ILE A 10 -5.22 5.70 11.18
CA ILE A 10 -4.01 6.14 10.47
C ILE A 10 -4.33 7.36 9.61
N ASN A 11 -5.39 7.31 8.82
CA ASN A 11 -5.82 8.40 7.95
C ASN A 11 -6.16 9.65 8.76
N GLU A 12 -6.94 9.53 9.83
CA GLU A 12 -7.35 10.67 10.66
C GLU A 12 -6.14 11.33 11.33
N PHE A 13 -5.28 10.55 12.00
CA PHE A 13 -4.16 11.12 12.77
C PHE A 13 -3.04 11.71 11.91
N LEU A 14 -2.73 11.10 10.77
CA LEU A 14 -1.58 11.50 9.98
C LEU A 14 -1.96 12.39 8.79
N PHE A 15 -3.20 12.32 8.30
CA PHE A 15 -3.63 12.99 7.07
C PHE A 15 -4.93 13.78 7.25
N GLY A 16 -5.46 13.88 8.47
CA GLY A 16 -6.69 14.62 8.80
C GLY A 16 -7.92 14.08 8.07
N GLY A 17 -8.00 12.76 7.89
CA GLY A 17 -9.11 12.08 7.22
C GLY A 17 -9.20 12.31 5.71
N LYS A 18 -8.14 12.86 5.08
CA LYS A 18 -8.20 13.31 3.67
C LYS A 18 -7.66 12.31 2.67
N SER A 19 -6.98 11.26 3.12
CA SER A 19 -6.47 10.20 2.24
C SER A 19 -7.58 9.24 1.86
N HIS A 20 -7.42 8.55 0.74
CA HIS A 20 -8.34 7.49 0.32
C HIS A 20 -7.88 6.14 0.86
N ILE A 21 -8.75 5.42 1.58
CA ILE A 21 -8.48 4.06 2.05
C ILE A 21 -8.52 3.11 0.84
N ILE A 22 -7.51 2.27 0.69
CA ILE A 22 -7.39 1.35 -0.45
C ILE A 22 -7.41 -0.11 0.00
N GLY A 23 -7.89 -0.98 -0.88
CA GLY A 23 -7.89 -2.44 -0.69
C GLY A 23 -6.74 -3.16 -1.39
N THR A 24 -6.05 -2.47 -2.29
CA THR A 24 -4.83 -2.93 -2.99
C THR A 24 -3.90 -1.75 -3.22
N ASN A 25 -2.75 -1.96 -3.85
CA ASN A 25 -1.87 -0.85 -4.19
C ASN A 25 -2.24 -0.14 -5.52
N MET A 26 -3.32 -0.51 -6.20
CA MET A 26 -3.93 0.32 -7.23
C MET A 26 -4.65 1.50 -6.56
N ILE A 27 -4.62 2.67 -7.17
CA ILE A 27 -5.20 3.90 -6.61
C ILE A 27 -6.38 4.40 -7.45
N PRO A 28 -7.33 5.15 -6.85
CA PRO A 28 -8.53 5.65 -7.54
C PRO A 28 -8.25 6.50 -8.78
N ALA A 29 -7.08 7.14 -8.85
CA ALA A 29 -6.66 7.92 -10.03
C ALA A 29 -6.66 7.10 -11.34
N PHE A 30 -6.57 5.76 -11.26
CA PHE A 30 -6.68 4.87 -12.41
C PHE A 30 -8.12 4.57 -12.84
N SER A 31 -9.12 5.20 -12.18
CA SER A 31 -10.51 5.24 -12.65
C SER A 31 -11.05 3.84 -13.01
N LYS A 32 -11.24 3.55 -14.30
CA LYS A 32 -11.84 2.29 -14.77
C LYS A 32 -11.09 1.01 -14.36
N TYR A 33 -9.78 1.10 -14.15
CA TYR A 33 -8.96 -0.06 -13.74
C TYR A 33 -8.98 -0.28 -12.23
N TYR A 34 -9.40 0.71 -11.43
CA TYR A 34 -9.51 0.58 -9.99
C TYR A 34 -10.71 -0.28 -9.61
N ASN A 35 -10.54 -1.16 -8.62
CA ASN A 35 -11.61 -2.00 -8.09
C ASN A 35 -11.99 -1.57 -6.67
N GLU A 36 -13.04 -0.76 -6.54
CA GLU A 36 -13.56 -0.26 -5.26
C GLU A 36 -14.02 -1.39 -4.31
N GLU A 37 -14.43 -2.55 -4.85
CA GLU A 37 -14.89 -3.68 -4.03
C GLU A 37 -13.80 -4.20 -3.08
N THR A 38 -12.52 -4.01 -3.45
CA THR A 38 -11.38 -4.43 -2.62
C THR A 38 -11.30 -3.68 -1.29
N GLU A 39 -11.84 -2.47 -1.20
CA GLU A 39 -11.80 -1.65 0.02
C GLU A 39 -12.57 -2.28 1.18
N SER A 40 -13.61 -3.04 0.86
CA SER A 40 -14.51 -3.68 1.84
C SER A 40 -14.18 -5.12 2.18
N VAL A 41 -13.14 -5.72 1.58
CA VAL A 41 -12.75 -7.12 1.84
C VAL A 41 -12.36 -7.32 3.30
N TYR A 42 -11.69 -6.33 3.90
CA TYR A 42 -11.33 -6.36 5.32
C TYR A 42 -11.82 -5.11 6.03
N THR A 43 -12.71 -5.31 7.00
CA THR A 43 -13.09 -4.30 7.99
C THR A 43 -12.43 -4.66 9.32
N ARG A 44 -11.96 -3.66 10.07
CA ARG A 44 -11.32 -3.89 11.37
C ARG A 44 -12.23 -4.69 12.29
N ASP A 45 -11.72 -5.82 12.78
CA ASP A 45 -12.38 -6.72 13.72
C ASP A 45 -11.33 -7.41 14.58
N VAL A 46 -11.14 -6.89 15.81
CA VAL A 46 -10.13 -7.35 16.76
C VAL A 46 -10.39 -8.79 17.20
N GLU A 47 -11.65 -9.16 17.40
CA GLU A 47 -12.00 -10.51 17.87
C GLU A 47 -11.78 -11.54 16.75
N LYS A 48 -12.12 -11.20 15.50
CA LYS A 48 -11.81 -12.03 14.34
C LYS A 48 -10.30 -12.17 14.13
N ALA A 49 -9.53 -11.11 14.37
CA ALA A 49 -8.07 -11.16 14.28
C ALA A 49 -7.49 -12.14 15.33
N LYS A 50 -7.98 -12.12 16.57
CA LYS A 50 -7.57 -13.06 17.64
C LYS A 50 -7.97 -14.51 17.32
N GLU A 51 -9.17 -14.71 16.82
CA GLU A 51 -9.64 -16.04 16.38
C GLU A 51 -8.70 -16.63 15.33
N LEU A 52 -8.38 -15.87 14.28
CA LEU A 52 -7.49 -16.30 13.21
C LEU A 52 -6.04 -16.51 13.69
N LEU A 53 -5.56 -15.72 14.66
CA LEU A 53 -4.25 -15.96 15.28
C LEU A 53 -4.23 -17.28 16.04
N ALA A 54 -5.28 -17.59 16.80
CA ALA A 54 -5.40 -18.85 17.51
C ALA A 54 -5.47 -20.04 16.55
N GLU A 55 -6.25 -19.94 15.47
CA GLU A 55 -6.32 -20.96 14.41
C GLU A 55 -4.97 -21.19 13.75
N ALA A 56 -4.17 -20.12 13.58
CA ALA A 56 -2.81 -20.18 13.02
C ALA A 56 -1.76 -20.73 14.01
N GLY A 57 -2.15 -21.04 15.26
CA GLY A 57 -1.25 -21.58 16.29
C GLY A 57 -0.58 -20.52 17.15
N TYR A 58 -1.04 -19.28 17.13
CA TYR A 58 -0.52 -18.15 17.90
C TYR A 58 -1.58 -17.55 18.87
N PRO A 59 -2.21 -18.34 19.75
CA PRO A 59 -3.28 -17.85 20.62
C PRO A 59 -2.82 -16.74 21.59
N ASP A 60 -1.53 -16.73 21.94
CA ASP A 60 -0.91 -15.74 22.82
C ASP A 60 -0.14 -14.63 22.03
N GLY A 61 -0.28 -14.63 20.68
CA GLY A 61 0.45 -13.73 19.81
C GLY A 61 1.91 -14.14 19.58
N PHE A 62 2.73 -13.18 19.13
CA PHE A 62 4.15 -13.38 18.85
C PHE A 62 4.88 -12.03 18.80
N ASP A 63 6.22 -12.07 18.85
CA ASP A 63 7.06 -10.91 18.63
C ASP A 63 7.23 -10.65 17.13
N LEU A 64 7.18 -9.37 16.71
CA LEU A 64 7.33 -8.94 15.32
C LEU A 64 8.24 -7.72 15.23
N LYS A 65 9.17 -7.73 14.28
CA LYS A 65 9.98 -6.57 13.96
C LYS A 65 9.48 -5.90 12.67
N ILE A 66 9.19 -4.60 12.74
CA ILE A 66 8.75 -3.79 11.60
C ILE A 66 9.92 -2.88 11.18
N SER A 67 10.50 -3.17 10.02
CA SER A 67 11.57 -2.37 9.42
C SER A 67 10.97 -1.18 8.67
N VAL A 68 11.35 0.05 9.05
CA VAL A 68 10.76 1.28 8.50
C VAL A 68 11.88 2.18 7.97
N PRO A 69 11.81 2.65 6.71
CA PRO A 69 12.78 3.62 6.21
C PRO A 69 12.60 4.98 6.90
N ASP A 70 13.72 5.58 7.30
CA ASP A 70 13.76 6.79 8.13
C ASP A 70 13.57 8.11 7.36
N ASN A 71 13.42 8.03 6.04
CA ASN A 71 13.40 9.21 5.15
C ASN A 71 12.04 9.89 5.01
N TYR A 72 10.96 9.32 5.61
CA TYR A 72 9.61 9.84 5.45
C TYR A 72 8.78 9.66 6.72
N ALA A 73 8.55 10.75 7.46
CA ALA A 73 7.87 10.74 8.76
C ALA A 73 6.50 10.00 8.79
N PRO A 74 5.63 10.05 7.75
CA PRO A 74 4.40 9.27 7.74
C PRO A 74 4.60 7.76 7.80
N HIS A 75 5.72 7.20 7.35
CA HIS A 75 6.01 5.77 7.50
C HIS A 75 6.16 5.39 8.97
N GLU A 76 6.93 6.18 9.72
CA GLU A 76 7.12 5.97 11.16
C GLU A 76 5.81 6.14 11.93
N GLY A 77 5.06 7.23 11.66
CA GLY A 77 3.76 7.45 12.29
C GLY A 77 2.76 6.33 12.02
N THR A 78 2.71 5.83 10.78
CA THR A 78 1.89 4.67 10.41
C THR A 78 2.32 3.42 11.18
N ALA A 79 3.62 3.15 11.27
CA ALA A 79 4.14 2.00 12.01
C ALA A 79 3.82 2.08 13.50
N GLN A 80 3.88 3.27 14.12
CA GLN A 80 3.52 3.48 15.52
C GLN A 80 2.06 3.12 15.80
N ILE A 81 1.13 3.55 14.94
CA ILE A 81 -0.29 3.20 15.07
C ILE A 81 -0.50 1.68 14.86
N ILE A 82 0.18 1.09 13.88
CA ILE A 82 0.13 -0.37 13.64
C ILE A 82 0.61 -1.14 14.87
N VAL A 83 1.71 -0.75 15.51
CA VAL A 83 2.21 -1.39 16.73
C VAL A 83 1.15 -1.40 17.83
N GLU A 84 0.47 -0.28 18.08
CA GLU A 84 -0.59 -0.22 19.09
C GLU A 84 -1.78 -1.09 18.70
N ASN A 85 -2.18 -1.13 17.43
CA ASN A 85 -3.26 -2.00 16.98
C ASN A 85 -2.90 -3.48 17.10
N LEU A 86 -1.68 -3.87 16.78
CA LEU A 86 -1.21 -5.25 16.87
C LEU A 86 -1.12 -5.74 18.31
N LYS A 87 -0.81 -4.85 19.25
CA LYS A 87 -0.81 -5.15 20.67
C LYS A 87 -2.19 -5.57 21.20
N GLU A 88 -3.28 -5.02 20.65
CA GLU A 88 -4.64 -5.38 21.03
C GLU A 88 -4.96 -6.85 20.71
N VAL A 89 -4.26 -7.45 19.75
CA VAL A 89 -4.43 -8.85 19.34
C VAL A 89 -3.30 -9.76 19.82
N GLY A 90 -2.43 -9.28 20.73
CA GLY A 90 -1.35 -10.07 21.33
C GLY A 90 -0.04 -10.08 20.55
N ILE A 91 0.06 -9.38 19.42
CA ILE A 91 1.31 -9.27 18.67
C ILE A 91 2.16 -8.14 19.27
N ASN A 92 3.35 -8.49 19.78
CA ASN A 92 4.31 -7.55 20.34
C ASN A 92 5.24 -7.03 19.25
N ALA A 93 4.80 -5.98 18.54
CA ALA A 93 5.56 -5.41 17.44
C ALA A 93 6.55 -4.33 17.92
N THR A 94 7.74 -4.30 17.32
CA THR A 94 8.78 -3.29 17.56
C THR A 94 9.20 -2.64 16.23
N ILE A 95 9.49 -1.33 16.28
CA ILE A 95 9.93 -0.57 15.09
C ILE A 95 11.45 -0.52 15.07
N GLU A 96 12.01 -0.84 13.91
CA GLU A 96 13.42 -0.64 13.58
C GLU A 96 13.51 0.39 12.46
N LEU A 97 13.99 1.60 12.79
CA LEU A 97 14.25 2.62 11.77
C LEU A 97 15.55 2.27 11.04
N ILE A 98 15.49 2.26 9.71
CA ILE A 98 16.60 1.90 8.83
C ILE A 98 16.87 3.08 7.87
N GLU A 99 18.14 3.45 7.75
CA GLU A 99 18.55 4.45 6.76
C GLU A 99 18.08 4.01 5.36
N PHE A 100 17.57 4.95 4.56
CA PHE A 100 16.84 4.65 3.32
C PHE A 100 17.65 3.82 2.31
N SER A 101 18.96 4.11 2.13
CA SER A 101 19.78 3.33 1.19
C SER A 101 19.98 1.88 1.66
N SER A 102 20.12 1.67 2.97
CA SER A 102 20.19 0.33 3.58
C SER A 102 18.83 -0.37 3.46
N TRP A 103 17.72 0.35 3.65
CA TRP A 103 16.39 -0.22 3.43
C TRP A 103 16.21 -0.70 1.97
N VAL A 104 16.66 0.11 0.99
CA VAL A 104 16.59 -0.28 -0.43
C VAL A 104 17.43 -1.53 -0.71
N ALA A 105 18.61 -1.63 -0.11
CA ALA A 105 19.53 -2.76 -0.34
C ALA A 105 19.05 -4.04 0.38
N ASP A 106 18.74 -3.94 1.67
CA ASP A 106 18.54 -5.10 2.54
C ASP A 106 17.06 -5.54 2.58
N VAL A 107 16.13 -4.59 2.69
CA VAL A 107 14.70 -4.89 2.79
C VAL A 107 14.10 -5.08 1.39
N TYR A 108 14.18 -4.07 0.53
CA TYR A 108 13.58 -4.15 -0.80
C TYR A 108 14.30 -5.11 -1.73
N GLY A 109 15.63 -5.02 -1.82
CA GLY A 109 16.47 -5.87 -2.68
C GLY A 109 16.77 -7.22 -2.06
N GLY A 110 17.21 -7.22 -0.79
CA GLY A 110 17.66 -8.41 -0.06
C GLY A 110 16.55 -9.23 0.59
N ARG A 111 15.34 -8.66 0.75
CA ARG A 111 14.17 -9.28 1.40
C ARG A 111 14.45 -9.73 2.84
N GLN A 112 15.34 -9.01 3.54
CA GLN A 112 15.77 -9.32 4.91
C GLN A 112 14.92 -8.52 5.90
N TYR A 113 13.70 -8.94 6.13
CA TYR A 113 12.77 -8.30 7.06
C TYR A 113 11.65 -9.28 7.48
N GLU A 114 11.01 -9.01 8.61
CA GLU A 114 9.80 -9.71 9.05
C GLU A 114 8.55 -8.99 8.54
N ALA A 115 8.50 -7.67 8.77
CA ALA A 115 7.49 -6.77 8.23
C ALA A 115 8.12 -5.41 7.88
N THR A 116 7.50 -4.65 6.98
CA THR A 116 7.93 -3.29 6.65
C THR A 116 6.74 -2.40 6.35
N VAL A 117 6.88 -1.10 6.64
CA VAL A 117 5.92 -0.06 6.27
C VAL A 117 6.58 0.87 5.28
N VAL A 118 5.96 1.04 4.11
CA VAL A 118 6.48 1.88 3.04
C VAL A 118 5.35 2.34 2.13
N ALA A 119 5.47 3.53 1.56
CA ALA A 119 4.70 3.98 0.41
C ALA A 119 5.47 3.69 -0.88
N LEU A 120 4.77 3.33 -1.92
CA LEU A 120 5.35 3.00 -3.21
C LEU A 120 4.78 3.92 -4.28
N ASP A 121 5.65 4.58 -5.02
CA ASP A 121 5.27 5.37 -6.18
C ASP A 121 4.90 4.46 -7.35
N GLY A 122 3.82 4.81 -8.03
CA GLY A 122 3.42 4.18 -9.28
C GLY A 122 3.78 5.03 -10.49
N LYS A 123 3.61 4.44 -11.66
CA LYS A 123 3.74 5.07 -12.96
C LYS A 123 2.36 5.23 -13.59
N LEU A 124 2.29 5.85 -14.77
CA LEU A 124 1.02 6.07 -15.47
C LEU A 124 0.36 4.80 -16.05
N ALA A 125 1.10 3.68 -16.12
CA ALA A 125 0.54 2.41 -16.58
C ALA A 125 -0.05 1.61 -15.39
N PRO A 126 -1.31 1.10 -15.49
CA PRO A 126 -1.91 0.30 -14.42
C PRO A 126 -1.09 -0.94 -14.05
N SER A 127 -0.43 -1.58 -15.02
CA SER A 127 0.47 -2.72 -14.77
C SER A 127 1.60 -2.41 -13.79
N SER A 128 2.09 -1.17 -13.75
CA SER A 128 3.21 -0.79 -12.87
C SER A 128 2.87 -0.83 -11.37
N TRP A 129 1.59 -0.76 -11.02
CA TRP A 129 1.12 -0.87 -9.64
C TRP A 129 1.07 -2.32 -9.17
N LEU A 130 0.85 -3.26 -10.10
CA LEU A 130 0.74 -4.69 -9.82
C LEU A 130 2.04 -5.48 -10.13
N GLU A 131 3.03 -4.88 -10.80
CA GLU A 131 4.29 -5.54 -11.20
C GLU A 131 5.16 -6.06 -10.04
N LYS A 132 4.77 -5.76 -8.80
CA LYS A 132 5.46 -6.16 -7.58
C LYS A 132 4.97 -7.50 -7.00
N TYR A 133 3.96 -8.11 -7.62
CA TYR A 133 3.33 -9.33 -7.11
C TYR A 133 3.54 -10.59 -7.96
N PRO A 134 3.81 -10.54 -9.28
CA PRO A 134 4.01 -11.76 -10.06
C PRO A 134 5.11 -12.63 -9.46
N THR A 135 4.88 -13.95 -9.43
CA THR A 135 5.78 -14.94 -8.86
C THR A 135 7.16 -14.82 -9.47
N GLY A 136 8.19 -14.67 -8.63
CA GLY A 136 9.58 -14.57 -9.05
C GLY A 136 9.97 -13.27 -9.75
N ALA A 137 9.07 -12.28 -9.88
CA ALA A 137 9.41 -10.98 -10.45
C ALA A 137 10.51 -10.29 -9.62
N PRO A 138 11.47 -9.61 -10.25
CA PRO A 138 12.56 -8.94 -9.53
C PRO A 138 12.07 -7.88 -8.52
N LYS A 139 10.94 -7.25 -8.79
CA LYS A 139 10.30 -6.25 -7.92
C LYS A 139 9.38 -6.84 -6.85
N ASN A 140 9.16 -8.15 -6.86
CA ASN A 140 8.33 -8.82 -5.86
C ASN A 140 9.12 -9.00 -4.56
N PHE A 141 9.20 -7.93 -3.78
CA PHE A 141 9.90 -7.94 -2.50
C PHE A 141 9.05 -8.51 -1.35
N VAL A 142 7.73 -8.64 -1.54
CA VAL A 142 6.79 -9.24 -0.56
C VAL A 142 6.75 -10.77 -0.60
N ASN A 143 7.48 -11.40 -1.55
CA ASN A 143 7.52 -12.85 -1.76
C ASN A 143 6.15 -13.49 -2.03
N TYR A 144 5.20 -12.72 -2.57
CA TYR A 144 3.89 -13.22 -2.95
C TYR A 144 3.99 -14.21 -4.12
N SER A 145 3.15 -15.23 -4.12
CA SER A 145 3.08 -16.22 -5.20
C SER A 145 1.67 -16.80 -5.28
N ASN A 146 1.02 -16.56 -6.41
CA ASN A 146 -0.32 -17.10 -6.70
C ASN A 146 -0.45 -17.28 -8.22
N ALA A 147 -0.75 -18.50 -8.66
CA ALA A 147 -0.82 -18.85 -10.08
C ALA A 147 -1.98 -18.16 -10.81
N ASP A 148 -3.12 -17.97 -10.15
CA ASP A 148 -4.29 -17.30 -10.73
C ASP A 148 -4.02 -15.80 -10.91
N PHE A 149 -3.27 -15.19 -9.97
CA PHE A 149 -2.79 -13.82 -10.12
C PHE A 149 -1.82 -13.69 -11.30
N ASP A 150 -0.84 -14.59 -11.39
CA ASP A 150 0.15 -14.57 -12.46
C ASP A 150 -0.49 -14.70 -13.83
N GLU A 151 -1.47 -15.61 -13.98
CA GLU A 151 -2.24 -15.80 -15.21
C GLU A 151 -3.00 -14.51 -15.58
N ALA A 152 -3.77 -13.95 -14.63
CA ALA A 152 -4.56 -12.75 -14.87
C ALA A 152 -3.68 -11.53 -15.19
N TYR A 153 -2.57 -11.34 -14.46
CA TYR A 153 -1.64 -10.25 -14.70
C TYR A 153 -0.97 -10.34 -16.08
N ASN A 154 -0.47 -11.53 -16.45
CA ASN A 154 0.16 -11.75 -17.76
C ASN A 154 -0.83 -11.53 -18.90
N ALA A 155 -2.08 -11.99 -18.77
CA ALA A 155 -3.14 -11.74 -19.74
C ALA A 155 -3.45 -10.24 -19.84
N ALA A 156 -3.56 -9.52 -18.71
CA ALA A 156 -3.81 -8.07 -18.71
C ALA A 156 -2.71 -7.25 -19.40
N VAL A 157 -1.47 -7.69 -19.27
CA VAL A 157 -0.32 -7.04 -19.92
C VAL A 157 -0.29 -7.35 -21.42
N ALA A 158 -0.71 -8.55 -21.82
CA ALA A 158 -0.63 -9.01 -23.20
C ALA A 158 -1.80 -8.54 -24.08
N THR A 159 -3.00 -8.39 -23.52
CA THR A 159 -4.18 -8.00 -24.30
C THR A 159 -4.11 -6.54 -24.77
N VAL A 160 -4.62 -6.29 -25.97
CA VAL A 160 -4.82 -4.93 -26.52
C VAL A 160 -6.26 -4.47 -26.38
N ASP A 161 -7.16 -5.36 -26.03
CA ASP A 161 -8.56 -5.04 -25.73
C ASP A 161 -8.65 -4.35 -24.37
N ASP A 162 -9.21 -3.16 -24.34
CA ASP A 162 -9.21 -2.33 -23.15
C ASP A 162 -10.27 -2.79 -22.13
N ASP A 163 -11.40 -3.29 -22.56
CA ASP A 163 -12.44 -3.81 -21.67
C ASP A 163 -11.98 -5.12 -21.00
N GLU A 164 -11.36 -6.01 -21.77
CA GLU A 164 -10.73 -7.22 -21.23
C GLU A 164 -9.62 -6.86 -20.22
N LYS A 165 -8.81 -5.84 -20.53
CA LYS A 165 -7.76 -5.36 -19.64
C LYS A 165 -8.31 -4.85 -18.31
N VAL A 166 -9.44 -4.12 -18.33
CA VAL A 166 -10.12 -3.64 -17.12
C VAL A 166 -10.52 -4.81 -16.23
N GLU A 167 -11.19 -5.81 -16.78
CA GLU A 167 -11.65 -6.97 -16.02
C GLU A 167 -10.48 -7.76 -15.43
N LEU A 168 -9.41 -7.96 -16.19
CA LEU A 168 -8.22 -8.68 -15.74
C LEU A 168 -7.50 -7.94 -14.61
N TYR A 169 -7.34 -6.61 -14.69
CA TYR A 169 -6.73 -5.85 -13.60
C TYR A 169 -7.61 -5.80 -12.34
N LYS A 170 -8.94 -5.74 -12.49
CA LYS A 170 -9.85 -5.86 -11.34
C LYS A 170 -9.79 -7.25 -10.70
N LYS A 171 -9.70 -8.31 -11.53
CA LYS A 171 -9.46 -9.67 -11.04
C LYS A 171 -8.15 -9.78 -10.25
N CYS A 172 -7.05 -9.23 -10.77
CA CYS A 172 -5.78 -9.19 -10.05
C CYS A 172 -5.91 -8.53 -8.67
N GLN A 173 -6.58 -7.39 -8.61
CA GLN A 173 -6.78 -6.66 -7.36
C GLN A 173 -7.61 -7.47 -6.35
N MET A 174 -8.68 -8.14 -6.80
CA MET A 174 -9.49 -8.96 -5.91
C MET A 174 -8.68 -10.13 -5.34
N ILE A 175 -7.89 -10.82 -6.16
CA ILE A 175 -7.01 -11.91 -5.70
C ILE A 175 -6.03 -11.41 -4.64
N LEU A 176 -5.37 -10.26 -4.86
CA LEU A 176 -4.45 -9.68 -3.88
C LEU A 176 -5.13 -9.31 -2.56
N ALA A 177 -6.36 -8.78 -2.65
CA ALA A 177 -7.13 -8.42 -1.46
C ALA A 177 -7.55 -9.67 -0.68
N GLU A 178 -8.17 -10.66 -1.33
CA GLU A 178 -8.64 -11.89 -0.69
C GLU A 178 -7.49 -12.71 -0.08
N ASP A 179 -6.35 -12.78 -0.75
CA ASP A 179 -5.14 -13.44 -0.25
C ASP A 179 -4.44 -12.68 0.87
N ALA A 180 -4.89 -11.46 1.19
CA ALA A 180 -4.19 -10.59 2.14
C ALA A 180 -2.70 -10.42 1.82
N ALA A 181 -2.35 -10.29 0.54
CA ALA A 181 -0.97 -10.23 0.06
C ALA A 181 -0.15 -9.12 0.74
N SER A 182 -0.81 -8.08 1.21
CA SER A 182 -0.26 -7.01 2.05
C SER A 182 -1.39 -6.40 2.91
N VAL A 183 -1.02 -5.59 3.89
CA VAL A 183 -1.95 -4.67 4.54
C VAL A 183 -1.93 -3.37 3.75
N TYR A 184 -2.87 -3.23 2.82
CA TYR A 184 -3.03 -2.00 2.05
C TYR A 184 -3.74 -0.96 2.91
N ILE A 185 -3.20 0.23 3.02
CA ILE A 185 -3.69 1.23 3.98
C ILE A 185 -4.43 2.34 3.25
N GLN A 186 -3.70 3.14 2.50
CA GLN A 186 -4.26 4.35 1.88
C GLN A 186 -3.45 4.83 0.68
N ASP A 187 -4.10 5.58 -0.20
CA ASP A 187 -3.49 6.50 -1.14
C ASP A 187 -3.41 7.87 -0.44
N PRO A 188 -2.22 8.28 0.04
CA PRO A 188 -2.09 9.47 0.87
C PRO A 188 -2.34 10.75 0.07
N VAL A 189 -3.06 11.70 0.68
CA VAL A 189 -3.29 13.00 0.08
C VAL A 189 -1.97 13.77 -0.08
N ASN A 190 -1.76 14.35 -1.25
CA ASN A 190 -0.65 15.25 -1.50
C ASN A 190 -1.02 16.69 -1.07
N LEU A 191 -0.23 17.26 -0.16
CA LEU A 191 -0.37 18.63 0.29
C LEU A 191 0.74 19.50 -0.32
N VAL A 192 0.36 20.60 -0.96
CA VAL A 192 1.27 21.56 -1.55
C VAL A 192 1.02 22.95 -0.96
N ALA A 193 2.05 23.58 -0.42
CA ALA A 193 2.01 24.96 -0.01
C ALA A 193 2.56 25.85 -1.13
N LEU A 194 1.78 26.82 -1.58
CA LEU A 194 2.19 27.79 -2.58
C LEU A 194 2.23 29.19 -1.97
N ASN A 195 3.13 30.05 -2.47
CA ASN A 195 3.06 31.47 -2.18
C ASN A 195 1.73 32.01 -2.74
N GLU A 196 1.07 32.91 -2.00
CA GLU A 196 -0.21 33.51 -2.39
C GLU A 196 -0.20 34.21 -3.76
N LYS A 197 1.00 34.61 -4.23
CA LYS A 197 1.21 35.23 -5.54
C LYS A 197 1.43 34.24 -6.67
N LEU A 198 1.35 32.93 -6.42
CA LEU A 198 1.48 31.90 -7.44
C LEU A 198 0.11 31.29 -7.76
N ALA A 199 -0.14 31.08 -9.04
CA ALA A 199 -1.31 30.38 -9.58
C ALA A 199 -0.89 29.38 -10.67
N GLY A 200 -1.84 28.55 -11.12
CA GLY A 200 -1.63 27.60 -12.21
C GLY A 200 -1.02 26.27 -11.82
N TYR A 201 -0.81 25.99 -10.51
CA TYR A 201 -0.36 24.68 -10.07
C TYR A 201 -1.45 23.60 -10.32
N VAL A 202 -1.04 22.47 -10.85
CA VAL A 202 -1.90 21.30 -11.12
C VAL A 202 -1.33 20.09 -10.42
N PHE A 203 -2.20 19.29 -9.78
CA PHE A 203 -1.81 18.00 -9.20
C PHE A 203 -1.70 16.93 -10.29
N TYR A 204 -0.64 16.14 -10.24
CA TYR A 204 -0.41 15.01 -11.14
C TYR A 204 -0.47 13.70 -10.34
N PRO A 205 -1.02 12.62 -10.92
CA PRO A 205 -1.14 11.32 -10.26
C PRO A 205 0.19 10.53 -10.24
N CYS A 206 1.30 11.18 -10.44
CA CYS A 206 2.65 10.61 -10.43
C CYS A 206 3.66 11.61 -9.88
N ALA A 207 4.88 11.15 -9.59
CA ALA A 207 5.95 11.98 -9.05
C ALA A 207 6.43 13.09 -10.02
N ALA A 208 6.18 12.96 -11.32
CA ALA A 208 6.53 13.99 -12.30
C ALA A 208 5.60 15.19 -12.17
N GLN A 209 6.18 16.39 -12.05
CA GLN A 209 5.46 17.65 -11.90
C GLN A 209 5.77 18.55 -13.08
N ASP A 210 4.74 18.99 -13.83
CA ASP A 210 4.90 20.02 -14.86
C ASP A 210 4.60 21.39 -14.26
N MET A 211 5.64 22.20 -14.10
CA MET A 211 5.55 23.53 -13.52
C MET A 211 5.37 24.63 -14.59
N SER A 212 5.23 24.27 -15.87
CA SER A 212 5.12 25.23 -16.97
C SER A 212 3.87 26.13 -16.91
N LEU A 213 2.83 25.67 -16.20
CA LEU A 213 1.59 26.41 -15.99
C LEU A 213 1.62 27.34 -14.78
N VAL A 214 2.65 27.26 -13.94
CA VAL A 214 2.75 28.07 -12.72
C VAL A 214 3.26 29.47 -13.07
N TYR A 215 2.55 30.50 -12.62
CA TYR A 215 2.87 31.90 -12.89
C TYR A 215 2.62 32.78 -11.67
N PHE A 216 3.25 33.96 -11.64
CA PHE A 216 2.96 34.99 -10.65
C PHE A 216 1.67 35.73 -10.99
N THR A 217 0.79 35.88 -10.01
CA THR A 217 -0.34 36.80 -10.09
C THR A 217 0.14 38.22 -9.82
N GLU A 218 -0.52 39.20 -10.39
CA GLU A 218 -0.26 40.63 -10.12
C GLU A 218 -0.55 41.05 -8.69
#